data_f5278e6e16bdaf5a90a264c5086d17df
#
_entry.id   f5278e6e16bdaf5a90a264c5086d17df
#
_cell.length_a   1.000
_cell.length_b   1.000
_cell.length_c   1.000
_cell.angle_alpha   90.00
_cell.angle_beta   90.00
_cell.angle_gamma   90.00
#
_symmetry.space_group_name_H-M   'P 1'
#
loop_
_entity.id
_entity.type
_entity.pdbx_description
1 polymer ?
#
loop_
_entity_poly.entity_id
_entity_poly.type
_entity_poly.pdbx_seq_one_letter_code
_entity_poly.pdbx_strand_id
1 'polypeptide(L)'
;MRKLIGFGTILGTLAFAIGCSDDNGKSVTVTVDAGTTPVVDAGTTPVVDAGTTPTVDAGATVDSGATVDDAGPADSGPATCPTGTKPVATFKGDADLGNGQSEQTTSIRLTADKDWELDGVVFIKPGATLTVDPCVTVKGKVGTAATIVVKPGAKIMAKGEAERPIVFTSGAGTRRPGDWGGLIILGRAPVNQSAPTIEGLPVSAETTFGGTIADDDSGAVEYARFEYGGVKLGANNEINGVTFGGVGSRTSIHHVQVRHTLDDCFEFFGGTVNAHHLVCTSPQDDGFDWDWGFSGNLQHLVLQQGLFDDEMNGFEADNDATGTDLSPISNPTISNVTLCGRIMVPGAKKKFGMLLRRNTGANIRNVIAYGFDYGIDIRDAKTHLRANSTQGGGPNISVASSLFFNFKGAAGTNATFPTGSQANPAIGFNETSTTEQAFNEFTWLSVASANNILDQDPQLTACKDPSTPNFNAPSAMYGATGLLVTKAATPASSLPDSTAKYIGAFRDASDKWATTGAWVKWTPEGQ
;
A
#
# COMPACT_ATOMS: atom_id res chain seq x y z
N MET A 1 32.14 17.13 62.43
CA MET A 1 32.29 17.60 61.04
C MET A 1 31.40 16.75 60.14
N ARG A 2 30.25 17.27 59.77
CA ARG A 2 29.25 16.58 58.91
C ARG A 2 29.42 17.10 57.48
N LYS A 3 29.69 16.18 56.52
CA LYS A 3 29.65 16.50 55.09
C LYS A 3 28.21 16.40 54.57
N LEU A 4 27.71 17.47 54.00
CA LEU A 4 26.50 17.47 53.18
C LEU A 4 26.80 16.77 51.83
N ILE A 5 25.93 15.85 51.44
CA ILE A 5 25.89 15.27 50.10
C ILE A 5 24.73 15.93 49.38
N GLY A 6 25.06 16.67 48.32
CA GLY A 6 24.04 17.28 47.44
C GLY A 6 23.47 16.25 46.48
N PHE A 7 22.15 16.19 46.37
CA PHE A 7 21.42 15.48 45.34
C PHE A 7 21.41 16.33 44.06
N GLY A 8 22.06 15.84 43.03
CA GLY A 8 21.92 16.41 41.70
C GLY A 8 20.72 15.79 40.99
N THR A 9 19.79 16.66 40.58
CA THR A 9 18.66 16.29 39.73
C THR A 9 19.14 16.06 38.30
N ILE A 10 18.99 14.85 37.80
CA ILE A 10 19.23 14.54 36.38
C ILE A 10 17.94 14.85 35.61
N LEU A 11 17.95 15.93 34.83
CA LEU A 11 16.95 16.17 33.79
C LEU A 11 17.22 15.23 32.63
N GLY A 12 16.37 14.25 32.42
CA GLY A 12 16.37 13.43 31.22
C GLY A 12 15.61 14.11 30.11
N THR A 13 16.30 14.49 29.06
CA THR A 13 15.68 14.94 27.81
C THR A 13 15.24 13.70 27.01
N LEU A 14 13.94 13.54 26.77
CA LEU A 14 13.42 12.54 25.84
C LEU A 14 13.41 13.18 24.45
N ALA A 15 14.24 12.67 23.55
CA ALA A 15 14.22 13.07 22.15
C ALA A 15 13.33 12.06 21.39
N PHE A 16 12.27 12.54 20.74
CA PHE A 16 11.52 11.78 19.75
C PHE A 16 12.10 12.13 18.37
N ALA A 17 12.60 11.12 17.68
CA ALA A 17 12.95 11.23 16.27
C ALA A 17 11.74 10.75 15.46
N ILE A 18 11.11 11.64 14.71
CA ILE A 18 10.13 11.32 13.67
C ILE A 18 10.86 11.53 12.36
N GLY A 19 11.04 10.51 11.58
CA GLY A 19 11.66 10.62 10.27
C GLY A 19 11.79 9.28 9.59
N CYS A 20 11.17 9.12 8.45
CA CYS A 20 11.71 8.25 7.42
C CYS A 20 13.05 8.86 6.99
N SER A 21 14.13 8.13 7.04
CA SER A 21 15.44 8.62 6.62
C SER A 21 15.69 8.25 5.17
N ASP A 22 16.26 9.19 4.43
CA ASP A 22 16.83 8.91 3.11
C ASP A 22 17.98 7.87 3.22
N ASP A 23 18.36 7.28 2.11
CA ASP A 23 19.44 6.29 2.01
C ASP A 23 20.82 6.78 2.50
N ASN A 24 20.93 7.99 3.03
CA ASN A 24 22.18 8.62 3.48
C ASN A 24 22.35 8.77 5.00
N GLY A 25 21.40 8.30 5.82
CA GLY A 25 21.58 8.12 7.28
C GLY A 25 21.79 9.39 8.12
N LYS A 26 21.23 10.54 7.74
CA LYS A 26 21.34 11.76 8.57
C LYS A 26 20.06 12.02 9.37
N SER A 27 20.18 12.01 10.70
CA SER A 27 19.11 12.36 11.62
C SER A 27 19.11 13.86 11.97
N VAL A 28 17.91 14.46 12.05
CA VAL A 28 17.69 15.82 12.55
C VAL A 28 17.02 15.74 13.91
N THR A 29 17.58 16.37 14.94
CA THR A 29 17.06 16.40 16.30
C THR A 29 16.26 17.68 16.52
N VAL A 30 14.98 17.56 16.92
CA VAL A 30 14.14 18.67 17.35
C VAL A 30 13.90 18.55 18.86
N THR A 31 14.19 19.60 19.62
CA THR A 31 13.96 19.68 21.07
C THR A 31 12.63 20.39 21.36
N VAL A 32 11.76 19.76 22.16
CA VAL A 32 10.50 20.36 22.64
C VAL A 32 10.56 20.49 24.16
N ASP A 33 10.19 21.66 24.67
CA ASP A 33 10.21 21.99 26.10
C ASP A 33 8.93 21.48 26.78
N ALA A 34 9.06 20.84 27.97
CA ALA A 34 7.97 20.15 28.67
C ALA A 34 7.39 21.04 29.79
N GLY A 35 6.16 21.52 29.60
CA GLY A 35 5.38 22.24 30.58
C GLY A 35 4.33 21.38 31.30
N THR A 36 4.45 21.31 32.62
CA THR A 36 3.49 20.99 33.71
C THR A 36 2.36 19.97 33.52
N THR A 37 2.39 18.94 34.39
CA THR A 37 1.37 17.90 34.61
C THR A 37 0.19 18.35 35.46
N PRO A 38 -1.05 17.87 35.22
CA PRO A 38 -2.15 17.94 36.22
C PRO A 38 -2.20 16.65 37.07
N VAL A 39 -2.58 16.85 38.34
CA VAL A 39 -2.77 15.82 39.37
C VAL A 39 -4.12 15.11 39.17
N VAL A 40 -4.14 13.77 39.25
CA VAL A 40 -5.37 12.96 39.22
C VAL A 40 -5.61 12.36 40.60
N ASP A 41 -6.83 12.53 41.10
CA ASP A 41 -7.33 12.05 42.40
C ASP A 41 -7.77 10.57 42.29
N ALA A 42 -7.53 9.82 43.36
CA ALA A 42 -7.82 8.37 43.44
C ALA A 42 -9.15 8.13 44.15
N GLY A 43 -10.11 7.47 43.48
CA GLY A 43 -11.41 7.15 44.06
C GLY A 43 -12.03 5.84 43.58
N THR A 44 -11.98 4.82 44.46
CA THR A 44 -12.90 3.70 44.68
C THR A 44 -13.22 2.65 43.60
N THR A 45 -12.90 1.43 43.94
CA THR A 45 -13.27 0.15 43.29
C THR A 45 -14.76 -0.19 43.52
N PRO A 46 -15.46 -0.80 42.53
CA PRO A 46 -16.73 -1.49 42.78
C PRO A 46 -16.54 -2.99 42.99
N VAL A 47 -17.34 -3.51 43.90
CA VAL A 47 -17.46 -4.95 44.31
C VAL A 47 -18.18 -5.72 43.21
N VAL A 48 -17.68 -6.93 42.85
CA VAL A 48 -18.34 -7.86 41.94
C VAL A 48 -19.24 -8.81 42.75
N ASP A 49 -20.52 -8.85 42.39
CA ASP A 49 -21.47 -9.85 42.92
C ASP A 49 -21.53 -11.09 42.02
N ALA A 50 -21.49 -12.27 42.63
CA ALA A 50 -21.50 -13.55 41.96
C ALA A 50 -22.91 -14.17 42.01
N GLY A 51 -23.50 -14.47 40.86
CA GLY A 51 -24.72 -15.23 40.87
C GLY A 51 -25.37 -15.52 39.53
N THR A 52 -25.38 -16.83 39.23
CA THR A 52 -26.29 -17.63 38.39
C THR A 52 -25.92 -17.86 36.92
N THR A 53 -25.58 -19.09 36.66
CA THR A 53 -25.53 -19.77 35.35
C THR A 53 -26.95 -19.96 34.77
N PRO A 54 -27.19 -19.73 33.49
CA PRO A 54 -28.35 -20.26 32.79
C PRO A 54 -28.03 -21.59 32.11
N THR A 55 -28.92 -22.54 32.29
CA THR A 55 -29.00 -23.84 31.64
C THR A 55 -29.24 -23.67 30.12
N VAL A 56 -28.49 -24.44 29.33
CA VAL A 56 -28.73 -24.60 27.88
C VAL A 56 -29.90 -25.55 27.65
N ASP A 57 -30.92 -25.06 26.93
CA ASP A 57 -31.98 -25.89 26.36
C ASP A 57 -31.62 -26.29 24.93
N ALA A 58 -31.72 -27.57 24.63
CA ALA A 58 -31.39 -28.14 23.33
C ALA A 58 -32.65 -28.21 22.45
N GLY A 59 -32.64 -27.47 21.36
CA GLY A 59 -33.65 -27.70 20.32
C GLY A 59 -34.06 -26.49 19.51
N ALA A 60 -33.26 -26.08 18.53
CA ALA A 60 -33.79 -25.36 17.39
C ALA A 60 -32.99 -25.75 16.12
N THR A 61 -33.69 -26.35 15.18
CA THR A 61 -33.23 -26.67 13.84
C THR A 61 -32.79 -25.43 13.11
N VAL A 62 -31.58 -25.43 12.54
CA VAL A 62 -31.09 -24.42 11.64
C VAL A 62 -31.89 -24.47 10.33
N ASP A 63 -32.69 -23.44 10.08
CA ASP A 63 -33.30 -23.20 8.78
C ASP A 63 -32.22 -22.67 7.83
N SER A 64 -31.90 -23.48 6.83
CA SER A 64 -31.01 -23.14 5.74
C SER A 64 -31.79 -22.39 4.68
N GLY A 65 -31.64 -21.07 4.60
CA GLY A 65 -32.17 -20.37 3.45
C GLY A 65 -32.60 -18.93 3.68
N ALA A 66 -31.64 -18.03 3.72
CA ALA A 66 -31.88 -16.67 3.27
C ALA A 66 -30.56 -16.10 2.74
N THR A 67 -30.30 -16.29 1.45
CA THR A 67 -29.47 -15.39 0.69
C THR A 67 -30.16 -14.03 0.70
N VAL A 68 -29.70 -13.11 1.50
CA VAL A 68 -30.06 -11.69 1.33
C VAL A 68 -29.31 -11.20 0.09
N ASP A 69 -29.95 -11.36 -1.07
CA ASP A 69 -29.66 -10.54 -2.22
C ASP A 69 -30.04 -9.10 -1.87
N ASP A 70 -29.09 -8.33 -1.35
CA ASP A 70 -29.18 -6.87 -1.35
C ASP A 70 -28.79 -6.36 -2.76
N ALA A 71 -29.51 -6.86 -3.76
CA ALA A 71 -29.57 -6.25 -5.06
C ALA A 71 -30.51 -5.06 -4.94
N GLY A 72 -29.97 -3.91 -4.54
CA GLY A 72 -30.59 -2.64 -4.85
C GLY A 72 -30.95 -2.60 -6.34
N PRO A 73 -31.95 -1.82 -6.76
CA PRO A 73 -32.39 -1.79 -8.15
C PRO A 73 -31.19 -1.57 -9.05
N ALA A 74 -31.01 -2.46 -10.05
CA ALA A 74 -29.92 -2.35 -11.01
C ALA A 74 -29.93 -0.93 -11.57
N ASP A 75 -28.83 -0.20 -11.37
CA ASP A 75 -28.68 1.14 -11.93
C ASP A 75 -28.77 1.03 -13.46
N SER A 76 -29.89 1.49 -14.02
CA SER A 76 -30.13 1.52 -15.45
C SER A 76 -29.40 2.66 -16.16
N GLY A 77 -28.26 3.09 -15.60
CA GLY A 77 -27.39 4.11 -16.18
C GLY A 77 -26.84 3.70 -17.56
N PRO A 78 -26.30 4.64 -18.34
CA PRO A 78 -25.75 4.36 -19.65
C PRO A 78 -24.61 3.33 -19.56
N ALA A 79 -24.46 2.46 -20.57
CA ALA A 79 -23.44 1.41 -20.60
C ALA A 79 -21.99 1.94 -20.53
N THR A 80 -21.77 3.21 -20.89
CA THR A 80 -20.48 3.91 -20.86
C THR A 80 -20.67 5.34 -20.33
N CYS A 81 -19.57 5.97 -19.95
CA CYS A 81 -19.62 7.35 -19.47
C CYS A 81 -20.06 8.32 -20.58
N PRO A 82 -20.89 9.33 -20.23
CA PRO A 82 -21.28 10.37 -21.18
C PRO A 82 -20.04 11.09 -21.73
N THR A 83 -20.02 11.30 -23.03
CA THR A 83 -19.00 12.09 -23.71
C THR A 83 -19.48 13.54 -23.86
N GLY A 84 -18.53 14.48 -23.82
CA GLY A 84 -18.80 15.91 -23.99
C GLY A 84 -18.32 16.76 -22.83
N THR A 85 -18.38 18.08 -23.01
CA THR A 85 -17.99 19.04 -21.98
C THR A 85 -19.07 19.13 -20.92
N LYS A 86 -18.70 18.92 -19.67
CA LYS A 86 -19.57 19.07 -18.51
C LYS A 86 -19.33 20.41 -17.81
N PRO A 87 -20.34 20.99 -17.14
CA PRO A 87 -20.09 22.13 -16.26
C PRO A 87 -19.14 21.72 -15.12
N VAL A 88 -18.32 22.67 -14.68
CA VAL A 88 -17.39 22.44 -13.56
C VAL A 88 -18.00 22.98 -12.27
N ALA A 89 -17.97 22.17 -11.21
CA ALA A 89 -18.33 22.58 -9.84
C ALA A 89 -17.12 22.43 -8.94
N THR A 90 -16.99 23.31 -7.95
CA THR A 90 -15.91 23.21 -6.97
C THR A 90 -16.33 22.27 -5.83
N PHE A 91 -15.43 21.32 -5.52
CA PHE A 91 -15.49 20.52 -4.30
C PHE A 91 -14.49 21.10 -3.29
N LYS A 92 -15.03 21.77 -2.29
CA LYS A 92 -14.35 22.28 -1.10
C LYS A 92 -15.24 21.94 0.10
N GLY A 93 -14.67 21.68 1.27
CA GLY A 93 -15.43 21.43 2.48
C GLY A 93 -16.29 22.63 2.89
N ASP A 94 -17.36 22.38 3.62
CA ASP A 94 -18.34 23.39 4.06
C ASP A 94 -17.88 24.17 5.31
N ALA A 95 -16.81 23.75 5.98
CA ALA A 95 -16.16 24.44 7.09
C ALA A 95 -14.69 24.75 6.76
N ASP A 96 -14.29 26.01 6.82
CA ASP A 96 -12.92 26.45 6.59
C ASP A 96 -12.06 26.22 7.84
N LEU A 97 -10.96 25.48 7.69
CA LEU A 97 -9.96 25.23 8.73
C LEU A 97 -8.74 26.17 8.62
N GLY A 98 -8.70 27.02 7.60
CA GLY A 98 -7.56 27.89 7.28
C GLY A 98 -6.45 27.19 6.49
N ASN A 99 -5.45 27.94 6.06
CA ASN A 99 -4.27 27.47 5.34
C ASN A 99 -4.56 26.57 4.11
N GLY A 100 -5.67 26.80 3.42
CA GLY A 100 -6.07 25.98 2.27
C GLY A 100 -6.71 24.64 2.65
N GLN A 101 -7.01 24.42 3.91
CA GLN A 101 -7.68 23.23 4.43
C GLN A 101 -9.16 23.52 4.73
N SER A 102 -10.00 22.52 4.55
CA SER A 102 -11.42 22.59 4.87
C SER A 102 -11.95 21.24 5.35
N GLU A 103 -13.04 21.23 6.11
CA GLU A 103 -13.73 20.03 6.54
C GLU A 103 -15.10 19.93 5.87
N GLN A 104 -15.45 18.76 5.35
CA GLN A 104 -16.80 18.45 4.89
C GLN A 104 -17.58 17.85 6.06
N THR A 105 -18.46 18.64 6.66
CA THR A 105 -19.13 18.30 7.93
C THR A 105 -20.39 17.46 7.74
N THR A 106 -20.95 17.45 6.54
CA THR A 106 -22.15 16.66 6.17
C THR A 106 -21.85 15.73 5.01
N SER A 107 -22.69 14.70 4.83
CA SER A 107 -22.54 13.82 3.66
C SER A 107 -22.77 14.57 2.36
N ILE A 108 -21.93 14.29 1.37
CA ILE A 108 -21.98 14.92 0.04
C ILE A 108 -21.93 13.86 -1.05
N ARG A 109 -22.57 14.12 -2.19
CA ARG A 109 -22.53 13.28 -3.39
C ARG A 109 -22.01 14.06 -4.57
N LEU A 110 -20.96 13.56 -5.18
CA LEU A 110 -20.41 14.07 -6.44
C LEU A 110 -21.07 13.31 -7.59
N THR A 111 -21.79 14.02 -8.44
CA THR A 111 -22.62 13.45 -9.50
C THR A 111 -21.96 13.58 -10.88
N ALA A 112 -22.30 12.68 -11.80
CA ALA A 112 -21.64 12.57 -13.11
C ALA A 112 -22.11 13.61 -14.14
N ASP A 113 -23.08 14.46 -13.82
CA ASP A 113 -23.58 15.55 -14.68
C ASP A 113 -22.61 16.73 -14.79
N LYS A 114 -21.57 16.75 -13.96
CA LYS A 114 -20.54 17.78 -13.94
C LYS A 114 -19.13 17.19 -13.67
N ASP A 115 -18.10 17.95 -14.01
CA ASP A 115 -16.74 17.73 -13.52
C ASP A 115 -16.55 18.46 -12.19
N TRP A 116 -15.73 17.92 -11.30
CA TRP A 116 -15.48 18.49 -9.99
C TRP A 116 -14.06 18.97 -9.86
N GLU A 117 -13.86 20.24 -9.48
CA GLU A 117 -12.54 20.78 -9.11
C GLU A 117 -12.37 20.69 -7.60
N LEU A 118 -11.43 19.86 -7.13
CA LEU A 118 -11.04 19.77 -5.73
C LEU A 118 -10.11 20.93 -5.39
N ASP A 119 -10.52 21.82 -4.46
CA ASP A 119 -9.76 23.03 -4.08
C ASP A 119 -9.23 22.91 -2.65
N GLY A 120 -7.93 22.63 -2.52
CA GLY A 120 -7.23 22.45 -1.26
C GLY A 120 -7.44 21.08 -0.61
N VAL A 121 -7.00 20.96 0.64
CA VAL A 121 -7.17 19.73 1.43
C VAL A 121 -8.58 19.68 2.02
N VAL A 122 -9.33 18.63 1.72
CA VAL A 122 -10.70 18.44 2.20
C VAL A 122 -10.77 17.21 3.11
N PHE A 123 -11.03 17.45 4.41
CA PHE A 123 -11.24 16.40 5.41
C PHE A 123 -12.71 16.01 5.46
N ILE A 124 -13.04 14.74 5.25
CA ILE A 124 -14.39 14.21 5.44
C ILE A 124 -14.57 13.90 6.93
N LYS A 125 -15.49 14.59 7.59
CA LYS A 125 -15.71 14.52 9.04
C LYS A 125 -16.26 13.17 9.49
N PRO A 126 -15.90 12.66 10.68
CA PRO A 126 -16.52 11.49 11.28
C PRO A 126 -18.06 11.55 11.23
N GLY A 127 -18.68 10.48 10.72
CA GLY A 127 -20.13 10.40 10.49
C GLY A 127 -20.62 10.95 9.13
N ALA A 128 -19.80 11.70 8.40
CA ALA A 128 -20.10 12.10 7.03
C ALA A 128 -19.62 11.02 6.02
N THR A 129 -20.29 11.00 4.86
CA THR A 129 -19.93 10.14 3.74
C THR A 129 -19.71 10.98 2.48
N LEU A 130 -18.57 10.81 1.84
CA LEU A 130 -18.31 11.27 0.49
C LEU A 130 -18.76 10.19 -0.49
N THR A 131 -19.84 10.40 -1.20
CA THR A 131 -20.29 9.51 -2.29
C THR A 131 -19.82 10.05 -3.64
N VAL A 132 -19.21 9.21 -4.46
CA VAL A 132 -18.75 9.58 -5.80
C VAL A 132 -19.38 8.60 -6.81
N ASP A 133 -20.18 9.14 -7.71
CA ASP A 133 -20.93 8.31 -8.68
C ASP A 133 -19.99 7.78 -9.79
N PRO A 134 -20.37 6.66 -10.45
CA PRO A 134 -19.71 6.23 -11.67
C PRO A 134 -19.64 7.35 -12.72
N CYS A 135 -18.55 7.40 -13.50
CA CYS A 135 -18.27 8.44 -14.50
C CYS A 135 -17.97 9.85 -13.96
N VAL A 136 -17.81 10.01 -12.67
CA VAL A 136 -17.35 11.28 -12.09
C VAL A 136 -15.87 11.48 -12.39
N THR A 137 -15.50 12.70 -12.78
CA THR A 137 -14.11 13.17 -12.82
C THR A 137 -13.90 14.24 -11.76
N VAL A 138 -12.94 14.00 -10.86
CA VAL A 138 -12.47 14.97 -9.86
C VAL A 138 -11.09 15.44 -10.27
N LYS A 139 -10.91 16.75 -10.43
CA LYS A 139 -9.66 17.38 -10.87
C LYS A 139 -9.04 18.15 -9.70
N GLY A 140 -7.89 17.70 -9.21
CA GLY A 140 -7.13 18.43 -8.19
C GLY A 140 -6.64 19.78 -8.75
N LYS A 141 -6.98 20.86 -8.05
CA LYS A 141 -6.55 22.21 -8.42
C LYS A 141 -5.07 22.39 -8.14
N VAL A 142 -4.30 22.68 -9.17
CA VAL A 142 -2.84 22.80 -9.08
C VAL A 142 -2.44 23.94 -8.14
N GLY A 143 -1.39 23.71 -7.35
CA GLY A 143 -0.84 24.70 -6.41
C GLY A 143 -1.61 24.86 -5.10
N THR A 144 -2.64 24.03 -4.86
CA THR A 144 -3.41 24.05 -3.60
C THR A 144 -3.14 22.83 -2.72
N ALA A 145 -2.22 21.93 -3.12
CA ALA A 145 -2.04 20.60 -2.50
C ALA A 145 -3.37 19.85 -2.33
N ALA A 146 -4.25 19.95 -3.35
CA ALA A 146 -5.59 19.39 -3.32
C ALA A 146 -5.56 17.91 -2.92
N THR A 147 -6.20 17.55 -1.82
CA THR A 147 -6.15 16.19 -1.23
C THR A 147 -7.51 15.87 -0.63
N ILE A 148 -7.99 14.64 -0.82
CA ILE A 148 -9.16 14.14 -0.09
C ILE A 148 -8.64 13.32 1.09
N VAL A 149 -9.09 13.68 2.32
CA VAL A 149 -8.74 12.97 3.54
C VAL A 149 -10.02 12.44 4.20
N VAL A 150 -10.19 11.12 4.21
CA VAL A 150 -11.29 10.46 4.91
C VAL A 150 -10.85 10.19 6.35
N LYS A 151 -11.43 10.89 7.33
CA LYS A 151 -11.05 10.79 8.75
C LYS A 151 -11.59 9.49 9.40
N PRO A 152 -10.99 9.03 10.51
CA PRO A 152 -11.51 7.88 11.24
C PRO A 152 -13.00 8.04 11.59
N GLY A 153 -13.83 7.07 11.16
CA GLY A 153 -15.28 7.11 11.33
C GLY A 153 -16.07 7.91 10.29
N ALA A 154 -15.39 8.49 9.30
CA ALA A 154 -15.98 8.95 8.04
C ALA A 154 -15.98 7.81 7.00
N LYS A 155 -16.64 8.02 5.87
CA LYS A 155 -16.64 7.07 4.76
C LYS A 155 -16.44 7.74 3.40
N ILE A 156 -15.80 7.00 2.49
CA ILE A 156 -15.84 7.25 1.06
C ILE A 156 -16.60 6.12 0.37
N MET A 157 -17.53 6.44 -0.50
CA MET A 157 -18.28 5.50 -1.34
C MET A 157 -18.04 5.87 -2.80
N ALA A 158 -16.85 5.51 -3.30
CA ALA A 158 -16.43 5.74 -4.68
C ALA A 158 -16.53 4.40 -5.45
N LYS A 159 -17.74 4.03 -5.83
CA LYS A 159 -18.05 2.78 -6.53
C LYS A 159 -18.24 3.04 -8.01
N GLY A 160 -17.14 2.98 -8.75
CA GLY A 160 -17.15 2.95 -10.21
C GLY A 160 -17.53 1.57 -10.75
N GLU A 161 -17.44 1.42 -12.06
CA GLU A 161 -17.63 0.17 -12.80
C GLU A 161 -16.55 0.03 -13.87
N ALA A 162 -16.33 -1.16 -14.38
CA ALA A 162 -15.28 -1.41 -15.37
C ALA A 162 -15.36 -0.46 -16.58
N GLU A 163 -16.57 -0.19 -17.09
CA GLU A 163 -16.81 0.70 -18.24
C GLU A 163 -17.27 2.10 -17.82
N ARG A 164 -17.54 2.32 -16.53
CA ARG A 164 -17.95 3.60 -15.94
C ARG A 164 -17.09 3.97 -14.74
N PRO A 165 -15.76 4.10 -14.91
CA PRO A 165 -14.85 4.35 -13.81
C PRO A 165 -15.03 5.74 -13.20
N ILE A 166 -14.53 5.88 -11.98
CA ILE A 166 -14.31 7.17 -11.35
C ILE A 166 -12.87 7.60 -11.63
N VAL A 167 -12.66 8.87 -11.98
CA VAL A 167 -11.32 9.39 -12.28
C VAL A 167 -10.97 10.56 -11.36
N PHE A 168 -9.90 10.40 -10.61
CA PHE A 168 -9.26 11.47 -9.86
C PHE A 168 -7.97 11.85 -10.58
N THR A 169 -7.80 13.10 -10.97
CA THR A 169 -6.69 13.50 -11.84
C THR A 169 -6.25 14.96 -11.60
N SER A 170 -5.19 15.38 -12.26
CA SER A 170 -4.73 16.77 -12.25
C SER A 170 -5.69 17.71 -13.00
N GLY A 171 -5.88 18.91 -12.46
CA GLY A 171 -6.56 20.03 -13.12
C GLY A 171 -5.68 20.81 -14.10
N ALA A 172 -4.38 20.46 -14.24
CA ALA A 172 -3.47 21.14 -15.16
C ALA A 172 -3.80 20.89 -16.64
N GLY A 173 -3.48 21.85 -17.48
CA GLY A 173 -3.54 21.68 -18.93
C GLY A 173 -2.46 20.73 -19.46
N THR A 174 -1.26 20.76 -18.88
CA THR A 174 -0.18 19.78 -19.06
C THR A 174 0.05 19.12 -17.71
N ARG A 175 -0.32 17.87 -17.59
CA ARG A 175 -0.32 17.13 -16.33
C ARG A 175 1.07 16.56 -16.00
N ARG A 176 1.42 16.59 -14.71
CA ARG A 176 2.68 16.07 -14.19
C ARG A 176 2.46 15.35 -12.84
N PRO A 177 3.29 14.36 -12.51
CA PRO A 177 3.34 13.84 -11.14
C PRO A 177 3.46 14.98 -10.12
N GLY A 178 2.71 14.90 -9.02
CA GLY A 178 2.72 15.94 -7.98
C GLY A 178 1.81 17.13 -8.21
N ASP A 179 0.99 17.15 -9.25
CA ASP A 179 0.08 18.27 -9.52
C ASP A 179 -1.00 18.45 -8.44
N TRP A 180 -1.32 17.37 -7.70
CA TRP A 180 -2.26 17.35 -6.59
C TRP A 180 -1.86 16.26 -5.58
N GLY A 181 -2.44 16.25 -4.39
CA GLY A 181 -2.03 15.34 -3.32
C GLY A 181 -2.40 13.88 -3.61
N GLY A 182 -3.66 13.55 -3.64
CA GLY A 182 -4.12 12.17 -3.74
C GLY A 182 -5.32 11.88 -2.83
N LEU A 183 -5.49 10.60 -2.49
CA LEU A 183 -6.50 10.13 -1.55
C LEU A 183 -5.82 9.57 -0.30
N ILE A 184 -6.21 10.07 0.87
CA ILE A 184 -5.81 9.55 2.18
C ILE A 184 -7.04 9.00 2.89
N ILE A 185 -7.01 7.74 3.31
CA ILE A 185 -8.06 7.10 4.12
C ILE A 185 -7.48 6.77 5.49
N LEU A 186 -8.06 7.35 6.53
CA LEU A 186 -7.66 7.15 7.92
C LEU A 186 -8.74 6.36 8.66
N GLY A 187 -8.35 5.25 9.25
CA GLY A 187 -9.25 4.34 9.96
C GLY A 187 -8.90 4.19 11.44
N ARG A 188 -9.57 3.23 12.09
CA ARG A 188 -9.47 2.93 13.53
C ARG A 188 -8.90 1.54 13.80
N ALA A 189 -8.30 0.89 12.78
CA ALA A 189 -7.65 -0.39 12.95
C ALA A 189 -6.29 -0.25 13.64
N PRO A 190 -5.74 -1.34 14.20
CA PRO A 190 -4.47 -1.29 14.92
C PRO A 190 -3.30 -0.81 14.07
N VAL A 191 -2.45 -0.01 14.70
CA VAL A 191 -1.14 0.40 14.21
C VAL A 191 -0.13 0.24 15.34
N ASN A 192 1.16 0.14 15.04
CA ASN A 192 2.18 -0.04 16.07
C ASN A 192 2.74 1.28 16.63
N GLN A 193 2.26 2.42 16.16
CA GLN A 193 2.66 3.73 16.64
C GLN A 193 1.70 4.25 17.72
N SER A 194 2.22 5.03 18.66
CA SER A 194 1.41 5.72 19.66
C SER A 194 0.95 7.07 19.12
N ALA A 195 -0.37 7.26 19.00
CA ALA A 195 -0.98 8.48 18.44
C ALA A 195 -0.40 8.89 17.08
N PRO A 196 -0.45 7.98 16.08
CA PRO A 196 0.12 8.24 14.77
C PRO A 196 -0.58 9.38 14.06
N THR A 197 0.19 10.18 13.34
CA THR A 197 -0.31 11.19 12.41
C THR A 197 0.20 10.83 11.01
N ILE A 198 -0.68 10.95 10.01
CA ILE A 198 -0.26 10.64 8.65
C ILE A 198 0.77 11.64 8.15
N GLU A 199 1.72 11.17 7.39
CA GLU A 199 2.69 12.02 6.68
C GLU A 199 2.05 12.83 5.56
N GLY A 200 2.82 13.71 4.93
CA GLY A 200 2.34 14.56 3.84
C GLY A 200 1.39 15.67 4.27
N LEU A 201 0.98 15.72 5.53
CA LEU A 201 0.10 16.76 6.06
C LEU A 201 0.62 17.29 7.40
N PRO A 202 0.30 18.56 7.78
CA PRO A 202 0.67 19.09 9.07
C PRO A 202 0.12 18.23 10.23
N VAL A 203 0.94 17.95 11.22
CA VAL A 203 0.53 17.23 12.44
C VAL A 203 -0.61 17.97 13.14
N SER A 204 -1.75 17.34 13.26
CA SER A 204 -2.95 17.91 13.89
C SER A 204 -3.90 16.80 14.33
N ALA A 205 -4.98 17.16 15.02
CA ALA A 205 -6.07 16.22 15.31
C ALA A 205 -6.76 15.70 14.04
N GLU A 206 -6.67 16.45 12.95
CA GLU A 206 -7.26 16.09 11.66
C GLU A 206 -6.52 14.95 10.95
N THR A 207 -5.24 14.75 11.28
CA THR A 207 -4.33 13.79 10.65
C THR A 207 -4.01 12.59 11.52
N THR A 208 -4.62 12.50 12.74
CA THR A 208 -4.46 11.37 13.65
C THR A 208 -5.34 10.19 13.25
N PHE A 209 -4.82 8.96 13.39
CA PHE A 209 -5.53 7.74 13.02
C PHE A 209 -5.17 6.53 13.90
N GLY A 210 -5.68 5.34 13.54
CA GLY A 210 -5.42 4.11 14.27
C GLY A 210 -6.35 3.92 15.47
N GLY A 211 -6.29 2.75 16.06
CA GLY A 211 -7.14 2.36 17.20
C GLY A 211 -7.10 0.85 17.45
N THR A 212 -8.25 0.26 17.79
CA THR A 212 -8.36 -1.16 18.14
C THR A 212 -9.43 -1.90 17.34
N ILE A 213 -10.04 -1.25 16.34
CA ILE A 213 -11.15 -1.81 15.57
C ILE A 213 -10.59 -2.42 14.27
N ALA A 214 -10.09 -3.65 14.34
CA ALA A 214 -9.48 -4.31 13.19
C ALA A 214 -10.43 -4.47 11.99
N ASP A 215 -11.73 -4.55 12.23
CA ASP A 215 -12.78 -4.62 11.22
C ASP A 215 -13.45 -3.24 10.95
N ASP A 216 -12.73 -2.13 11.16
CA ASP A 216 -13.21 -0.79 10.82
C ASP A 216 -13.62 -0.71 9.35
N ASP A 217 -14.60 0.18 9.08
CA ASP A 217 -15.19 0.36 7.76
C ASP A 217 -15.13 1.83 7.35
N SER A 218 -14.21 2.15 6.47
CA SER A 218 -14.05 3.47 5.86
C SER A 218 -14.76 3.61 4.51
N GLY A 219 -15.56 2.61 4.09
CA GLY A 219 -16.36 2.63 2.87
C GLY A 219 -15.78 1.79 1.73
N ALA A 220 -15.77 2.33 0.51
CA ALA A 220 -15.35 1.59 -0.67
C ALA A 220 -14.68 2.49 -1.72
N VAL A 221 -13.63 1.95 -2.38
CA VAL A 221 -13.02 2.52 -3.59
C VAL A 221 -12.90 1.40 -4.61
N GLU A 222 -13.73 1.45 -5.63
CA GLU A 222 -13.90 0.37 -6.60
C GLU A 222 -13.91 0.95 -8.03
N TYR A 223 -13.19 0.33 -8.97
CA TYR A 223 -13.05 0.78 -10.35
C TYR A 223 -12.74 2.28 -10.45
N ALA A 224 -11.70 2.69 -9.75
CA ALA A 224 -11.26 4.08 -9.68
C ALA A 224 -9.82 4.22 -10.21
N ARG A 225 -9.52 5.39 -10.79
CA ARG A 225 -8.19 5.73 -11.25
C ARG A 225 -7.71 7.05 -10.65
N PHE A 226 -6.50 7.03 -10.08
CA PHE A 226 -5.80 8.19 -9.51
C PHE A 226 -4.59 8.51 -10.38
N GLU A 227 -4.56 9.70 -10.94
CA GLU A 227 -3.54 10.11 -11.91
C GLU A 227 -2.83 11.39 -11.46
N TYR A 228 -1.50 11.43 -11.56
CA TYR A 228 -0.66 12.62 -11.31
C TYR A 228 -0.74 13.15 -9.88
N GLY A 229 -1.04 12.28 -8.92
CA GLY A 229 -1.02 12.59 -7.49
C GLY A 229 0.38 12.56 -6.88
N GLY A 230 0.43 12.57 -5.54
CA GLY A 230 1.67 12.41 -4.80
C GLY A 230 2.46 13.70 -4.66
N VAL A 231 1.96 14.66 -3.90
CA VAL A 231 2.66 15.95 -3.74
C VAL A 231 3.73 15.87 -2.68
N LYS A 232 4.91 16.45 -2.98
CA LYS A 232 6.00 16.62 -2.03
C LYS A 232 5.87 17.95 -1.30
N LEU A 233 5.63 17.92 0.01
CA LEU A 233 5.47 19.10 0.86
C LEU A 233 6.73 19.46 1.65
N GLY A 234 7.72 18.58 1.69
CA GLY A 234 9.00 18.80 2.36
C GLY A 234 9.96 17.64 2.15
N ALA A 235 11.11 17.66 2.80
CA ALA A 235 12.01 16.52 2.84
C ALA A 235 11.39 15.43 3.72
N ASN A 236 11.23 14.21 3.20
CA ASN A 236 10.59 13.08 3.86
C ASN A 236 9.18 13.44 4.40
N ASN A 237 8.40 14.14 3.60
CA ASN A 237 7.04 14.55 3.92
C ASN A 237 6.26 14.70 2.63
N GLU A 238 5.89 13.58 2.07
CA GLU A 238 5.23 13.38 0.79
C GLU A 238 3.79 12.88 1.01
N ILE A 239 2.94 13.05 0.01
CA ILE A 239 1.64 12.39 -0.09
C ILE A 239 1.71 11.39 -1.24
N ASN A 240 1.27 10.19 -1.03
CA ASN A 240 1.22 9.12 -2.02
C ASN A 240 0.02 9.27 -2.98
N GLY A 241 -0.04 8.46 -4.01
CA GLY A 241 -1.22 8.40 -4.87
C GLY A 241 -2.48 8.00 -4.09
N VAL A 242 -2.40 6.91 -3.32
CA VAL A 242 -3.42 6.48 -2.37
C VAL A 242 -2.77 5.98 -1.07
N THR A 243 -3.11 6.61 0.04
CA THR A 243 -2.57 6.29 1.37
C THR A 243 -3.64 5.68 2.28
N PHE A 244 -3.30 4.61 2.99
CA PHE A 244 -4.16 3.93 3.96
C PHE A 244 -3.53 3.99 5.36
N GLY A 245 -4.07 4.80 6.26
CA GLY A 245 -3.62 4.90 7.66
C GLY A 245 -4.57 4.15 8.61
N GLY A 246 -4.18 3.01 9.17
CA GLY A 246 -5.00 2.25 10.11
C GLY A 246 -6.37 1.85 9.58
N VAL A 247 -6.48 1.54 8.30
CA VAL A 247 -7.75 1.17 7.66
C VAL A 247 -8.10 -0.28 7.98
N GLY A 248 -9.36 -0.54 8.31
CA GLY A 248 -9.84 -1.85 8.74
C GLY A 248 -10.37 -2.75 7.62
N SER A 249 -10.53 -4.03 7.93
CA SER A 249 -10.80 -5.10 6.97
C SER A 249 -12.19 -5.08 6.31
N ARG A 250 -13.14 -4.27 6.81
CA ARG A 250 -14.45 -4.11 6.13
C ARG A 250 -14.46 -3.02 5.08
N THR A 251 -13.37 -2.29 4.90
CA THR A 251 -13.22 -1.33 3.80
C THR A 251 -12.98 -2.08 2.49
N SER A 252 -13.75 -1.80 1.46
CA SER A 252 -13.66 -2.45 0.15
C SER A 252 -12.72 -1.68 -0.78
N ILE A 253 -11.61 -2.28 -1.20
CA ILE A 253 -10.63 -1.65 -2.11
C ILE A 253 -10.30 -2.63 -3.23
N HIS A 254 -10.80 -2.36 -4.45
CA HIS A 254 -10.47 -3.20 -5.59
C HIS A 254 -10.60 -2.50 -6.94
N HIS A 255 -9.89 -3.02 -7.94
CA HIS A 255 -9.85 -2.48 -9.29
C HIS A 255 -9.48 -0.98 -9.26
N VAL A 256 -8.38 -0.66 -8.58
CA VAL A 256 -7.86 0.70 -8.46
C VAL A 256 -6.55 0.80 -9.22
N GLN A 257 -6.45 1.80 -10.10
CA GLN A 257 -5.18 2.16 -10.74
C GLN A 257 -4.65 3.48 -10.17
N VAL A 258 -3.38 3.49 -9.77
CA VAL A 258 -2.60 4.72 -9.54
C VAL A 258 -1.56 4.83 -10.63
N ARG A 259 -1.43 6.02 -11.22
CA ARG A 259 -0.49 6.24 -12.33
C ARG A 259 0.16 7.61 -12.29
N HIS A 260 1.44 7.66 -12.64
CA HIS A 260 2.22 8.89 -12.71
C HIS A 260 2.13 9.69 -11.40
N THR A 261 2.28 9.03 -10.27
CA THR A 261 2.39 9.70 -8.97
C THR A 261 3.82 10.19 -8.72
N LEU A 262 3.99 11.26 -7.93
CA LEU A 262 5.31 11.79 -7.56
C LEU A 262 5.99 10.96 -6.48
N ASP A 263 5.24 10.19 -5.75
CA ASP A 263 5.64 9.32 -4.66
C ASP A 263 5.05 7.94 -4.89
N ASP A 264 4.81 7.14 -3.86
CA ASP A 264 4.27 5.79 -3.99
C ASP A 264 2.92 5.73 -4.69
N CYS A 265 2.63 4.60 -5.33
CA CYS A 265 1.28 4.35 -5.78
C CYS A 265 0.35 4.08 -4.60
N PHE A 266 0.68 3.11 -3.77
CA PHE A 266 -0.13 2.67 -2.64
C PHE A 266 0.74 2.48 -1.42
N GLU A 267 0.40 3.17 -0.32
CA GLU A 267 1.10 3.01 0.94
C GLU A 267 0.16 2.70 2.09
N PHE A 268 0.58 1.77 2.97
CA PHE A 268 -0.22 1.20 4.05
C PHE A 268 0.46 1.40 5.40
N PHE A 269 0.04 2.42 6.15
CA PHE A 269 0.49 2.68 7.52
C PHE A 269 -0.35 1.90 8.53
N GLY A 270 0.04 0.67 8.84
CA GLY A 270 -0.71 -0.19 9.74
C GLY A 270 -2.10 -0.58 9.21
N GLY A 271 -2.94 -1.08 10.11
CA GLY A 271 -4.29 -1.53 9.75
C GLY A 271 -4.35 -2.94 9.18
N THR A 272 -5.54 -3.31 8.73
CA THR A 272 -5.91 -4.67 8.33
C THR A 272 -6.70 -4.71 7.02
N VAL A 273 -6.69 -3.63 6.25
CA VAL A 273 -7.45 -3.52 5.00
C VAL A 273 -7.06 -4.62 4.02
N ASN A 274 -8.07 -5.16 3.34
CA ASN A 274 -7.88 -6.10 2.25
C ASN A 274 -8.07 -5.38 0.93
N ALA A 275 -7.12 -5.55 0.00
CA ALA A 275 -7.21 -4.93 -1.31
C ALA A 275 -6.80 -5.91 -2.42
N HIS A 276 -7.45 -5.78 -3.58
CA HIS A 276 -7.13 -6.65 -4.71
C HIS A 276 -7.35 -5.96 -6.06
N HIS A 277 -6.73 -6.51 -7.11
CA HIS A 277 -6.77 -5.96 -8.46
C HIS A 277 -6.29 -4.50 -8.46
N LEU A 278 -5.10 -4.27 -7.90
CA LEU A 278 -4.44 -2.98 -7.88
C LEU A 278 -3.41 -2.88 -9.01
N VAL A 279 -3.41 -1.73 -9.69
CA VAL A 279 -2.47 -1.45 -10.78
C VAL A 279 -1.69 -0.18 -10.46
N CYS A 280 -0.39 -0.31 -10.36
CA CYS A 280 0.54 0.80 -10.24
C CYS A 280 1.28 1.01 -11.55
N THR A 281 1.34 2.26 -12.03
CA THR A 281 2.00 2.59 -13.29
C THR A 281 2.85 3.85 -13.17
N SER A 282 4.14 3.72 -13.37
CA SER A 282 5.09 4.83 -13.36
C SER A 282 5.01 5.69 -12.08
N PRO A 283 5.20 5.11 -10.87
CA PRO A 283 5.43 5.90 -9.67
C PRO A 283 6.80 6.59 -9.76
N GLN A 284 7.03 7.65 -8.97
CA GLN A 284 8.38 8.21 -8.81
C GLN A 284 9.07 7.74 -7.53
N ASP A 285 8.41 6.90 -6.74
CA ASP A 285 9.02 6.07 -5.70
C ASP A 285 8.49 4.64 -5.85
N ASP A 286 7.89 4.04 -4.86
CA ASP A 286 7.59 2.63 -4.83
C ASP A 286 6.21 2.26 -5.42
N GLY A 287 6.05 0.98 -5.76
CA GLY A 287 4.77 0.46 -6.24
C GLY A 287 3.77 0.27 -5.12
N PHE A 288 4.19 -0.44 -4.09
CA PHE A 288 3.41 -0.79 -2.92
C PHE A 288 4.32 -0.76 -1.70
N ASP A 289 4.04 0.15 -0.77
CA ASP A 289 4.77 0.26 0.49
C ASP A 289 3.88 -0.10 1.69
N TRP A 290 4.49 -0.63 2.73
CA TRP A 290 3.82 -0.84 4.01
C TRP A 290 4.73 -0.61 5.20
N ASP A 291 4.17 -0.01 6.23
CA ASP A 291 4.84 0.29 7.49
C ASP A 291 3.86 0.15 8.68
N TRP A 292 4.31 0.48 9.86
CA TRP A 292 3.56 0.68 11.11
C TRP A 292 2.63 -0.46 11.52
N GLY A 293 3.03 -1.71 11.20
CA GLY A 293 2.28 -2.90 11.63
C GLY A 293 1.14 -3.29 10.70
N PHE A 294 1.22 -2.95 9.42
CA PHE A 294 0.24 -3.40 8.42
C PHE A 294 0.14 -4.92 8.36
N SER A 295 -1.08 -5.44 8.43
CA SER A 295 -1.35 -6.89 8.46
C SER A 295 -2.54 -7.31 7.59
N GLY A 296 -2.87 -6.53 6.57
CA GLY A 296 -3.93 -6.83 5.61
C GLY A 296 -3.56 -7.89 4.58
N ASN A 297 -4.51 -8.17 3.68
CA ASN A 297 -4.34 -9.13 2.60
C ASN A 297 -4.35 -8.40 1.25
N LEU A 298 -3.33 -8.62 0.42
CA LEU A 298 -3.20 -8.03 -0.90
C LEU A 298 -3.14 -9.12 -1.97
N GLN A 299 -3.92 -8.98 -3.05
CA GLN A 299 -3.96 -9.99 -4.11
C GLN A 299 -4.20 -9.37 -5.49
N HIS A 300 -3.69 -10.00 -6.53
CA HIS A 300 -3.78 -9.52 -7.91
C HIS A 300 -3.22 -8.10 -8.05
N LEU A 301 -1.92 -7.95 -7.83
CA LEU A 301 -1.23 -6.68 -7.95
C LEU A 301 -0.40 -6.64 -9.23
N VAL A 302 -0.41 -5.50 -9.90
CA VAL A 302 0.43 -5.24 -11.07
C VAL A 302 1.21 -3.96 -10.88
N LEU A 303 2.52 -4.02 -11.04
CA LEU A 303 3.37 -2.84 -11.20
C LEU A 303 3.95 -2.81 -12.61
N GLN A 304 3.90 -1.65 -13.25
CA GLN A 304 4.74 -1.34 -14.40
C GLN A 304 5.55 -0.07 -14.12
N GLN A 305 6.86 -0.21 -14.01
CA GLN A 305 7.75 0.95 -13.98
C GLN A 305 7.83 1.59 -15.35
N GLY A 306 7.80 2.92 -15.38
CA GLY A 306 7.81 3.74 -16.59
C GLY A 306 9.22 4.19 -16.99
N LEU A 307 9.33 5.46 -17.38
CA LEU A 307 10.56 6.04 -17.90
C LEU A 307 11.26 7.01 -16.92
N PHE A 308 10.74 7.18 -15.72
CA PHE A 308 11.32 8.08 -14.73
C PHE A 308 12.54 7.45 -14.05
N ASP A 309 13.57 8.25 -13.81
CA ASP A 309 14.81 7.78 -13.20
C ASP A 309 14.70 7.64 -11.68
N ASP A 310 13.68 8.26 -11.08
CA ASP A 310 13.43 8.23 -9.62
C ASP A 310 12.55 7.04 -9.18
N GLU A 311 11.99 6.26 -10.10
CA GLU A 311 11.23 5.04 -9.76
C GLU A 311 12.09 4.04 -8.99
N MET A 312 11.59 3.53 -7.86
CA MET A 312 12.37 2.73 -6.93
C MET A 312 11.96 1.25 -6.94
N ASN A 313 11.11 0.80 -6.03
CA ASN A 313 10.94 -0.62 -5.79
C ASN A 313 9.56 -1.13 -6.25
N GLY A 314 9.45 -2.44 -6.34
CA GLY A 314 8.15 -3.10 -6.51
C GLY A 314 7.39 -3.11 -5.21
N PHE A 315 8.03 -3.62 -4.16
CA PHE A 315 7.63 -3.50 -2.76
C PHE A 315 8.71 -2.78 -1.97
N GLU A 316 8.34 -1.85 -1.11
CA GLU A 316 9.10 -1.44 0.06
C GLU A 316 8.36 -1.91 1.32
N ALA A 317 9.08 -2.26 2.40
CA ALA A 317 8.48 -2.96 3.52
C ALA A 317 9.20 -2.69 4.83
N ASP A 318 8.52 -2.04 5.74
CA ASP A 318 9.03 -1.71 7.06
C ASP A 318 8.10 -2.18 8.19
N ASN A 319 8.61 -2.27 9.42
CA ASN A 319 7.80 -2.36 10.63
C ASN A 319 7.60 -0.99 11.27
N ASP A 320 8.64 -0.18 11.27
CA ASP A 320 8.69 1.21 11.69
C ASP A 320 10.02 1.83 11.22
N ALA A 321 10.11 3.16 11.23
CA ALA A 321 11.26 3.91 10.72
C ALA A 321 12.63 3.47 11.24
N THR A 322 12.70 2.74 12.35
CA THR A 322 13.95 2.33 13.02
C THR A 322 14.07 0.82 13.24
N GLY A 323 13.13 0.01 12.77
CA GLY A 323 13.13 -1.44 12.87
C GLY A 323 13.04 -1.95 14.31
N THR A 324 12.20 -1.34 15.12
CA THR A 324 11.99 -1.76 16.51
C THR A 324 11.04 -2.97 16.61
N ASP A 325 10.78 -3.43 17.82
CA ASP A 325 9.82 -4.52 18.09
C ASP A 325 8.42 -3.98 18.45
N LEU A 326 8.08 -2.78 17.95
CA LEU A 326 6.73 -2.21 18.09
C LEU A 326 5.70 -3.17 17.49
N SER A 327 4.61 -3.35 18.19
CA SER A 327 3.56 -4.32 17.84
C SER A 327 2.20 -3.62 17.60
N PRO A 328 1.42 -4.08 16.62
CA PRO A 328 1.64 -5.27 15.79
C PRO A 328 2.87 -5.12 14.88
N ILE A 329 3.60 -6.21 14.65
CA ILE A 329 4.65 -6.25 13.62
C ILE A 329 3.97 -6.29 12.25
N SER A 330 4.48 -5.52 11.29
CA SER A 330 4.04 -5.59 9.89
C SER A 330 4.12 -7.03 9.37
N ASN A 331 3.01 -7.54 8.82
CA ASN A 331 2.93 -8.92 8.33
C ASN A 331 1.80 -9.13 7.33
N PRO A 332 1.80 -8.44 6.20
CA PRO A 332 0.79 -8.65 5.17
C PRO A 332 0.85 -10.06 4.59
N THR A 333 -0.30 -10.52 4.08
CA THR A 333 -0.38 -11.71 3.23
C THR A 333 -0.60 -11.27 1.80
N ILE A 334 0.36 -11.56 0.92
CA ILE A 334 0.39 -11.08 -0.47
C ILE A 334 0.46 -12.27 -1.42
N SER A 335 -0.38 -12.29 -2.46
CA SER A 335 -0.36 -13.36 -3.47
C SER A 335 -0.75 -12.86 -4.86
N ASN A 336 -0.34 -13.59 -5.89
CA ASN A 336 -0.71 -13.34 -7.28
C ASN A 336 -0.30 -11.94 -7.77
N VAL A 337 0.99 -11.69 -7.85
CA VAL A 337 1.57 -10.39 -8.19
C VAL A 337 2.45 -10.48 -9.43
N THR A 338 2.41 -9.45 -10.28
CA THR A 338 3.36 -9.26 -11.38
C THR A 338 4.01 -7.89 -11.26
N LEU A 339 5.29 -7.89 -10.89
CA LEU A 339 6.13 -6.71 -10.81
C LEU A 339 6.98 -6.63 -12.07
N CYS A 340 6.70 -5.64 -12.91
CA CYS A 340 7.43 -5.37 -14.13
C CYS A 340 8.31 -4.14 -13.97
N GLY A 341 9.53 -4.36 -13.55
CA GLY A 341 10.53 -3.35 -13.28
C GLY A 341 11.23 -2.85 -14.54
N ARG A 342 11.99 -1.79 -14.38
CA ARG A 342 12.87 -1.22 -15.40
C ARG A 342 14.30 -1.19 -14.89
N ILE A 343 15.19 -1.80 -15.65
CA ILE A 343 16.61 -1.78 -15.34
C ILE A 343 17.15 -0.35 -15.52
N MET A 344 17.90 0.11 -14.54
CA MET A 344 18.40 1.48 -14.45
C MET A 344 19.47 1.85 -15.45
N VAL A 345 19.58 3.15 -15.69
CA VAL A 345 20.75 3.78 -16.30
C VAL A 345 21.92 3.77 -15.29
N PRO A 346 23.16 3.52 -15.70
CA PRO A 346 24.31 3.54 -14.79
C PRO A 346 24.40 4.86 -14.01
N GLY A 347 24.54 4.76 -12.68
CA GLY A 347 24.70 5.90 -11.77
C GLY A 347 23.46 6.38 -11.03
N ALA A 348 22.28 5.87 -11.37
CA ALA A 348 21.06 6.14 -10.61
C ALA A 348 20.94 5.24 -9.34
N LYS A 349 19.94 5.49 -8.50
CA LYS A 349 19.61 4.64 -7.34
C LYS A 349 19.32 3.20 -7.79
N LYS A 350 19.53 2.23 -6.91
CA LYS A 350 19.23 0.82 -7.19
C LYS A 350 17.74 0.58 -7.06
N LYS A 351 17.18 -0.28 -7.92
CA LYS A 351 15.77 -0.68 -7.94
C LYS A 351 15.64 -2.14 -7.58
N PHE A 352 14.79 -2.44 -6.63
CA PHE A 352 14.52 -3.79 -6.15
C PHE A 352 13.12 -4.25 -6.56
N GLY A 353 13.00 -5.53 -6.90
CA GLY A 353 11.67 -6.15 -6.99
C GLY A 353 10.96 -6.11 -5.64
N MET A 354 11.72 -6.36 -4.57
CA MET A 354 11.25 -6.31 -3.18
C MET A 354 12.38 -5.80 -2.27
N LEU A 355 12.11 -4.77 -1.49
CA LEU A 355 12.99 -4.26 -0.44
C LEU A 355 12.30 -4.50 0.91
N LEU A 356 12.78 -5.49 1.68
CA LEU A 356 12.22 -5.87 2.97
C LEU A 356 13.21 -5.50 4.06
N ARG A 357 12.84 -4.60 4.96
CA ARG A 357 13.77 -4.02 5.93
C ARG A 357 13.11 -3.71 7.28
N ARG A 358 13.87 -3.18 8.20
CA ARG A 358 13.42 -2.58 9.46
C ARG A 358 12.47 -3.48 10.25
N ASN A 359 12.82 -4.78 10.35
CA ASN A 359 12.11 -5.74 11.18
C ASN A 359 10.69 -6.11 10.70
N THR A 360 10.36 -5.91 9.42
CA THR A 360 9.07 -6.33 8.87
C THR A 360 8.92 -7.86 8.87
N GLY A 361 7.71 -8.35 9.00
CA GLY A 361 7.28 -9.68 8.59
C GLY A 361 6.54 -9.60 7.26
N ALA A 362 6.39 -10.70 6.54
CA ALA A 362 5.57 -10.80 5.33
C ALA A 362 5.32 -12.24 4.90
N ASN A 363 4.12 -12.53 4.35
CA ASN A 363 3.80 -13.78 3.69
C ASN A 363 3.55 -13.52 2.20
N ILE A 364 4.58 -13.69 1.38
CA ILE A 364 4.56 -13.36 -0.05
C ILE A 364 4.59 -14.64 -0.87
N ARG A 365 3.65 -14.82 -1.78
CA ARG A 365 3.53 -16.03 -2.62
C ARG A 365 3.06 -15.70 -4.03
N ASN A 366 3.36 -16.58 -4.97
CA ASN A 366 2.87 -16.50 -6.34
C ASN A 366 3.19 -15.17 -7.03
N VAL A 367 4.41 -14.68 -6.87
CA VAL A 367 4.88 -13.43 -7.46
C VAL A 367 5.73 -13.72 -8.71
N ILE A 368 5.58 -12.91 -9.75
CA ILE A 368 6.57 -12.74 -10.81
C ILE A 368 7.27 -11.40 -10.57
N ALA A 369 8.55 -11.42 -10.23
CA ALA A 369 9.42 -10.25 -10.18
C ALA A 369 10.35 -10.26 -11.41
N TYR A 370 10.21 -9.26 -12.27
CA TYR A 370 10.85 -9.22 -13.58
C TYR A 370 11.48 -7.87 -13.88
N GLY A 371 12.77 -7.86 -14.18
CA GLY A 371 13.42 -6.75 -14.85
C GLY A 371 13.82 -5.57 -14.00
N PHE A 372 14.16 -5.75 -12.74
CA PHE A 372 14.77 -4.76 -11.85
C PHE A 372 16.31 -4.84 -11.86
N ASP A 373 16.98 -3.94 -11.13
CA ASP A 373 18.41 -4.10 -10.89
C ASP A 373 18.67 -5.33 -10.02
N TYR A 374 17.87 -5.51 -8.96
CA TYR A 374 17.90 -6.67 -8.05
C TYR A 374 16.50 -7.25 -7.83
N GLY A 375 16.44 -8.55 -7.56
CA GLY A 375 15.17 -9.24 -7.31
C GLY A 375 14.61 -8.96 -5.93
N ILE A 376 15.43 -9.11 -4.92
CA ILE A 376 15.07 -8.89 -3.52
C ILE A 376 16.27 -8.41 -2.72
N ASP A 377 16.01 -7.57 -1.74
CA ASP A 377 16.92 -7.17 -0.67
C ASP A 377 16.21 -7.38 0.67
N ILE A 378 16.78 -8.19 1.54
CA ILE A 378 16.34 -8.35 2.92
C ILE A 378 17.38 -7.66 3.78
N ARG A 379 17.05 -6.46 4.25
CA ARG A 379 18.01 -5.53 4.86
C ARG A 379 17.89 -5.53 6.38
N ASP A 380 19.04 -5.38 7.04
CA ASP A 380 19.29 -5.31 8.48
C ASP A 380 19.14 -6.62 9.29
N ALA A 381 19.80 -6.64 10.46
CA ALA A 381 19.95 -7.85 11.26
C ALA A 381 18.62 -8.42 11.81
N LYS A 382 17.65 -7.57 12.19
CA LYS A 382 16.37 -8.06 12.71
C LYS A 382 15.53 -8.67 11.60
N THR A 383 15.53 -8.07 10.43
CA THR A 383 14.84 -8.58 9.25
C THR A 383 15.43 -9.92 8.79
N HIS A 384 16.77 -10.07 8.86
CA HIS A 384 17.43 -11.38 8.63
C HIS A 384 16.98 -12.46 9.62
N LEU A 385 16.83 -12.10 10.92
CA LEU A 385 16.33 -13.05 11.91
C LEU A 385 14.89 -13.49 11.61
N ARG A 386 14.04 -12.60 11.10
CA ARG A 386 12.67 -12.95 10.65
C ARG A 386 12.69 -13.84 9.41
N ALA A 387 13.54 -13.55 8.44
CA ALA A 387 13.70 -14.38 7.26
C ALA A 387 14.20 -15.80 7.61
N ASN A 388 15.09 -15.92 8.59
CA ASN A 388 15.60 -17.20 9.09
C ASN A 388 14.66 -17.89 10.12
N SER A 389 13.52 -17.29 10.45
CA SER A 389 12.59 -17.78 11.48
C SER A 389 13.23 -17.97 12.87
N THR A 390 14.25 -17.15 13.17
CA THR A 390 14.99 -17.19 14.44
C THR A 390 14.66 -16.04 15.38
N GLN A 391 13.87 -15.08 14.92
CA GLN A 391 13.34 -14.00 15.76
C GLN A 391 12.29 -14.58 16.71
N GLY A 392 12.55 -14.51 18.02
CA GLY A 392 11.58 -14.91 19.02
C GLY A 392 10.35 -13.99 19.05
N GLY A 393 9.16 -14.60 19.02
CA GLY A 393 7.88 -13.89 19.20
C GLY A 393 7.53 -12.92 18.08
N GLY A 394 6.79 -13.38 17.08
CA GLY A 394 6.27 -12.54 16.00
C GLY A 394 6.32 -13.20 14.63
N PRO A 395 5.75 -12.55 13.62
CA PRO A 395 5.71 -13.08 12.27
C PRO A 395 7.09 -13.14 11.63
N ASN A 396 7.25 -14.10 10.72
CA ASN A 396 8.45 -14.30 9.92
C ASN A 396 8.26 -13.75 8.50
N ILE A 397 9.36 -13.64 7.74
CA ILE A 397 9.29 -13.42 6.31
C ILE A 397 9.23 -14.77 5.60
N SER A 398 8.29 -14.90 4.67
CA SER A 398 8.18 -16.03 3.76
C SER A 398 7.98 -15.55 2.34
N VAL A 399 8.88 -15.91 1.43
CA VAL A 399 8.74 -15.70 -0.02
C VAL A 399 8.78 -17.07 -0.70
N ALA A 400 7.65 -17.51 -1.22
CA ALA A 400 7.50 -18.86 -1.75
C ALA A 400 6.73 -18.90 -3.06
N SER A 401 6.97 -19.96 -3.87
CA SER A 401 6.27 -20.19 -5.13
C SER A 401 6.30 -18.95 -6.03
N SER A 402 7.43 -18.28 -6.10
CA SER A 402 7.60 -17.03 -6.83
C SER A 402 8.69 -17.16 -7.88
N LEU A 403 8.56 -16.39 -8.95
CA LEU A 403 9.47 -16.41 -10.09
C LEU A 403 10.26 -15.09 -10.14
N PHE A 404 11.58 -15.23 -10.19
CA PHE A 404 12.53 -14.13 -10.26
C PHE A 404 13.35 -14.24 -11.55
N PHE A 405 13.28 -13.22 -12.42
CA PHE A 405 14.00 -13.25 -13.69
C PHE A 405 14.42 -11.87 -14.21
N ASN A 406 15.51 -11.83 -14.96
CA ASN A 406 16.01 -10.66 -15.69
C ASN A 406 16.45 -9.49 -14.79
N PHE A 407 17.33 -9.77 -13.83
CA PHE A 407 17.96 -8.77 -12.99
C PHE A 407 19.36 -8.42 -13.51
N LYS A 408 19.76 -7.14 -13.36
CA LYS A 408 20.98 -6.62 -13.94
C LYS A 408 22.19 -6.62 -13.00
N GLY A 409 21.96 -6.43 -11.71
CA GLY A 409 23.02 -6.20 -10.72
C GLY A 409 23.78 -4.89 -10.94
N ALA A 410 24.80 -4.67 -10.11
CA ALA A 410 25.62 -3.45 -10.14
C ALA A 410 26.43 -3.24 -11.43
N ALA A 411 26.65 -4.27 -12.22
CA ALA A 411 27.57 -4.24 -13.37
C ALA A 411 27.02 -3.56 -14.62
N GLY A 412 25.75 -3.21 -14.67
CA GLY A 412 25.18 -2.42 -15.77
C GLY A 412 25.13 -3.12 -17.14
N THR A 413 25.50 -4.37 -17.24
CA THR A 413 25.47 -5.14 -18.48
C THR A 413 24.15 -5.91 -18.58
N ASN A 414 23.54 -5.93 -19.77
CA ASN A 414 22.50 -6.90 -20.10
C ASN A 414 23.11 -8.31 -20.03
N ALA A 415 23.30 -8.82 -18.82
CA ALA A 415 23.70 -10.19 -18.63
C ALA A 415 22.49 -11.05 -19.00
N THR A 416 22.44 -11.52 -20.23
CA THR A 416 21.73 -12.73 -20.58
C THR A 416 22.40 -13.85 -19.80
N PHE A 417 21.82 -14.24 -18.68
CA PHE A 417 22.30 -15.39 -17.93
C PHE A 417 21.97 -16.63 -18.75
N PRO A 418 22.97 -17.48 -19.09
CA PRO A 418 22.70 -18.73 -19.76
C PRO A 418 21.76 -19.56 -18.89
N THR A 419 20.71 -20.12 -19.50
CA THR A 419 19.85 -21.12 -18.86
C THR A 419 20.72 -22.21 -18.24
N GLY A 420 20.61 -22.40 -16.92
CA GLY A 420 21.35 -23.43 -16.18
C GLY A 420 22.64 -23.00 -15.50
N SER A 421 23.03 -21.73 -15.51
CA SER A 421 24.16 -21.27 -14.71
C SER A 421 23.75 -20.88 -13.29
N GLN A 422 24.43 -21.42 -12.31
CA GLN A 422 24.14 -21.41 -10.88
C GLN A 422 24.23 -20.05 -10.18
N ALA A 423 24.17 -18.93 -10.80
CA ALA A 423 24.21 -17.68 -10.08
C ALA A 423 23.72 -16.54 -10.97
N ASN A 424 22.48 -16.17 -10.84
CA ASN A 424 22.15 -14.78 -11.05
C ASN A 424 22.40 -14.07 -9.71
N PRO A 425 23.59 -13.50 -9.47
CA PRO A 425 23.93 -12.85 -8.19
C PRO A 425 23.06 -11.61 -7.92
N ALA A 426 22.31 -11.15 -8.93
CA ALA A 426 21.40 -10.04 -8.84
C ALA A 426 19.97 -10.43 -8.42
N ILE A 427 19.69 -11.70 -8.16
CA ILE A 427 18.43 -12.08 -7.50
C ILE A 427 18.43 -11.59 -6.07
N GLY A 428 19.55 -11.69 -5.35
CA GLY A 428 19.75 -11.10 -4.04
C GLY A 428 20.69 -9.89 -4.10
N PHE A 429 20.53 -8.96 -3.20
CA PHE A 429 21.44 -7.84 -3.03
C PHE A 429 22.27 -8.04 -1.77
N ASN A 430 23.55 -8.41 -1.95
CA ASN A 430 24.48 -8.50 -0.84
C ASN A 430 25.08 -7.11 -0.57
N GLU A 431 24.61 -6.43 0.44
CA GLU A 431 25.24 -5.19 0.89
C GLU A 431 26.64 -5.42 1.45
N THR A 432 27.51 -4.45 1.24
CA THR A 432 28.88 -4.49 1.76
C THR A 432 28.99 -4.02 3.22
N SER A 433 27.87 -3.79 3.90
CA SER A 433 27.85 -3.41 5.31
C SER A 433 28.25 -4.59 6.20
N THR A 434 28.90 -4.31 7.32
CA THR A 434 29.36 -5.35 8.26
C THR A 434 28.23 -6.10 8.96
N THR A 435 27.01 -5.58 8.94
CA THR A 435 25.82 -6.14 9.58
C THR A 435 25.02 -7.05 8.64
N GLU A 436 25.17 -6.89 7.32
CA GLU A 436 24.37 -7.59 6.32
C GLU A 436 25.11 -8.69 5.56
N GLN A 437 26.45 -8.74 5.69
CA GLN A 437 27.30 -9.73 5.00
C GLN A 437 27.02 -11.20 5.34
N ALA A 438 26.23 -11.48 6.38
CA ALA A 438 25.91 -12.85 6.79
C ALA A 438 24.63 -13.40 6.13
N PHE A 439 23.84 -12.58 5.42
CA PHE A 439 22.61 -13.01 4.76
C PHE A 439 22.82 -13.13 3.26
N ASN A 440 22.33 -14.23 2.67
CA ASN A 440 22.41 -14.50 1.24
C ASN A 440 21.02 -14.86 0.72
N GLU A 441 20.37 -13.87 0.13
CA GLU A 441 18.98 -13.97 -0.36
C GLU A 441 18.84 -15.04 -1.43
N PHE A 442 19.84 -15.21 -2.31
CA PHE A 442 19.80 -16.26 -3.32
C PHE A 442 19.75 -17.64 -2.68
N THR A 443 20.63 -17.89 -1.70
CA THR A 443 20.63 -19.16 -0.96
C THR A 443 19.33 -19.38 -0.21
N TRP A 444 18.82 -18.32 0.43
CA TRP A 444 17.57 -18.35 1.17
C TRP A 444 16.35 -18.64 0.28
N LEU A 445 16.26 -17.98 -0.88
CA LEU A 445 15.19 -18.23 -1.87
C LEU A 445 15.30 -19.61 -2.53
N SER A 446 16.51 -20.20 -2.59
CA SER A 446 16.79 -21.49 -3.24
C SER A 446 16.37 -22.70 -2.40
N VAL A 447 15.92 -22.51 -1.15
CA VAL A 447 15.47 -23.61 -0.30
C VAL A 447 14.33 -24.35 -0.97
N ALA A 448 14.46 -25.67 -1.11
CA ALA A 448 13.52 -26.51 -1.86
C ALA A 448 12.07 -26.38 -1.37
N SER A 449 11.87 -26.17 -0.07
CA SER A 449 10.55 -25.98 0.53
C SER A 449 9.88 -24.67 0.12
N ALA A 450 10.64 -23.65 -0.31
CA ALA A 450 10.10 -22.40 -0.81
C ALA A 450 9.51 -22.54 -2.22
N ASN A 451 9.94 -23.53 -2.99
CA ASN A 451 9.46 -23.84 -4.35
C ASN A 451 9.57 -22.65 -5.34
N ASN A 452 10.51 -21.74 -5.11
CA ASN A 452 10.76 -20.59 -5.98
C ASN A 452 11.41 -21.00 -7.31
N ILE A 453 11.25 -20.16 -8.32
CA ILE A 453 11.81 -20.30 -9.66
C ILE A 453 12.77 -19.13 -9.86
N LEU A 454 14.09 -19.41 -9.92
CA LEU A 454 15.11 -18.35 -9.82
C LEU A 454 15.85 -18.05 -11.15
N ASP A 455 15.53 -18.72 -12.25
CA ASP A 455 16.28 -18.58 -13.50
C ASP A 455 15.47 -18.90 -14.76
N GLN A 456 14.15 -18.97 -14.65
CA GLN A 456 13.29 -19.29 -15.77
C GLN A 456 12.62 -18.04 -16.32
N ASP A 457 12.80 -17.77 -17.61
CA ASP A 457 12.14 -16.66 -18.30
C ASP A 457 10.61 -16.87 -18.32
N PRO A 458 9.83 -15.98 -17.71
CA PRO A 458 8.37 -16.00 -17.80
C PRO A 458 7.86 -15.55 -19.17
N GLN A 459 8.73 -15.09 -20.06
CA GLN A 459 8.44 -14.64 -21.43
C GLN A 459 7.42 -13.47 -21.45
N LEU A 460 7.51 -12.54 -20.53
CA LEU A 460 6.69 -11.34 -20.49
C LEU A 460 7.20 -10.32 -21.54
N THR A 461 6.85 -10.52 -22.79
CA THR A 461 7.46 -9.80 -23.93
C THR A 461 7.10 -8.33 -24.01
N ALA A 462 5.97 -7.91 -23.44
CA ALA A 462 5.46 -6.57 -23.55
C ALA A 462 5.02 -5.95 -22.20
N CYS A 463 5.44 -6.51 -21.08
CA CYS A 463 5.05 -5.96 -19.76
C CYS A 463 5.60 -4.54 -19.53
N LYS A 464 6.65 -4.14 -20.24
CA LYS A 464 7.26 -2.81 -20.22
C LYS A 464 6.73 -1.85 -21.29
N ASP A 465 5.80 -2.28 -22.14
CA ASP A 465 5.18 -1.41 -23.14
C ASP A 465 4.21 -0.44 -22.42
N PRO A 466 4.45 0.86 -22.46
CA PRO A 466 3.62 1.81 -21.73
C PRO A 466 2.24 2.04 -22.36
N SER A 467 2.04 1.61 -23.60
CA SER A 467 0.81 1.87 -24.37
C SER A 467 -0.08 0.64 -24.51
N THR A 468 0.55 -0.52 -24.69
CA THR A 468 -0.14 -1.80 -24.92
C THR A 468 0.53 -2.93 -24.15
N PRO A 469 0.55 -2.83 -22.80
CA PRO A 469 1.26 -3.82 -21.99
C PRO A 469 0.60 -5.20 -22.11
N ASN A 470 1.44 -6.21 -22.04
CA ASN A 470 1.01 -7.59 -21.89
C ASN A 470 1.80 -8.23 -20.74
N PHE A 471 1.12 -8.48 -19.65
CA PHE A 471 1.67 -9.08 -18.43
C PHE A 471 1.48 -10.60 -18.39
N ASN A 472 0.87 -11.19 -19.42
CA ASN A 472 0.60 -12.62 -19.46
C ASN A 472 1.80 -13.35 -20.03
N ALA A 473 2.17 -14.43 -19.37
CA ALA A 473 3.08 -15.42 -19.93
C ALA A 473 2.39 -16.21 -21.07
N PRO A 474 3.13 -16.90 -21.94
CA PRO A 474 2.53 -17.78 -22.95
C PRO A 474 1.69 -18.90 -22.33
N SER A 475 0.69 -19.39 -23.06
CA SER A 475 -0.25 -20.44 -22.61
C SER A 475 0.45 -21.69 -22.09
N ALA A 476 1.62 -22.03 -22.62
CA ALA A 476 2.41 -23.18 -22.16
C ALA A 476 2.88 -23.06 -20.70
N MET A 477 3.01 -21.84 -20.19
CA MET A 477 3.39 -21.58 -18.79
C MET A 477 2.23 -21.80 -17.80
N TYR A 478 0.99 -21.75 -18.28
CA TYR A 478 -0.23 -21.87 -17.45
C TYR A 478 -0.93 -23.25 -17.55
N GLY A 479 -0.70 -24.06 -18.57
CA GLY A 479 -1.34 -25.37 -18.71
C GLY A 479 -1.14 -26.26 -17.49
N ALA A 480 -1.85 -27.39 -17.41
CA ALA A 480 -1.79 -28.32 -16.27
C ALA A 480 -0.35 -28.79 -15.92
N THR A 481 0.56 -28.78 -16.89
CA THR A 481 1.99 -29.04 -16.72
C THR A 481 2.83 -27.77 -16.74
N GLY A 482 2.21 -26.62 -16.88
CA GLY A 482 2.87 -25.33 -16.96
C GLY A 482 3.54 -24.93 -15.64
N LEU A 483 4.66 -24.25 -15.76
CA LEU A 483 5.50 -23.91 -14.61
C LEU A 483 4.78 -23.00 -13.60
N LEU A 484 4.01 -22.02 -14.08
CA LEU A 484 3.29 -21.05 -13.25
C LEU A 484 2.12 -21.69 -12.48
N VAL A 485 1.67 -22.88 -12.84
CA VAL A 485 0.61 -23.61 -12.15
C VAL A 485 1.18 -24.71 -11.25
N THR A 486 2.14 -25.50 -11.77
CA THR A 486 2.71 -26.63 -11.03
C THR A 486 3.57 -26.21 -9.85
N LYS A 487 4.16 -25.04 -9.90
CA LYS A 487 4.98 -24.44 -8.84
C LYS A 487 4.19 -23.51 -7.90
N ALA A 488 2.95 -23.19 -8.23
CA ALA A 488 2.15 -22.25 -7.46
C ALA A 488 1.76 -22.79 -6.07
N ALA A 489 1.81 -21.92 -5.08
CA ALA A 489 1.21 -22.16 -3.79
C ALA A 489 -0.32 -21.99 -3.86
N THR A 490 -1.06 -22.74 -3.04
CA THR A 490 -2.46 -22.42 -2.76
C THR A 490 -2.51 -21.12 -1.97
N PRO A 491 -3.28 -20.11 -2.41
CA PRO A 491 -3.44 -18.88 -1.65
C PRO A 491 -4.03 -19.13 -0.26
N ALA A 492 -3.75 -18.22 0.69
CA ALA A 492 -4.35 -18.28 2.00
C ALA A 492 -5.88 -18.10 1.91
N SER A 493 -6.63 -18.75 2.79
CA SER A 493 -8.10 -18.63 2.83
C SER A 493 -8.59 -17.22 3.20
N SER A 494 -7.72 -16.40 3.76
CA SER A 494 -8.01 -14.98 4.06
C SER A 494 -7.95 -14.06 2.82
N LEU A 495 -7.38 -14.53 1.71
CA LEU A 495 -7.29 -13.76 0.47
C LEU A 495 -8.63 -13.76 -0.28
N PRO A 496 -8.95 -12.69 -1.04
CA PRO A 496 -10.19 -12.57 -1.78
C PRO A 496 -10.47 -13.73 -2.74
N ASP A 497 -9.43 -14.24 -3.43
CA ASP A 497 -9.53 -15.44 -4.27
C ASP A 497 -8.59 -16.53 -3.76
N SER A 498 -9.08 -17.35 -2.83
CA SER A 498 -8.35 -18.50 -2.30
C SER A 498 -8.16 -19.64 -3.33
N THR A 499 -8.78 -19.56 -4.51
CA THR A 499 -8.66 -20.54 -5.60
C THR A 499 -7.60 -20.18 -6.63
N ALA A 500 -7.02 -18.98 -6.58
CA ALA A 500 -6.05 -18.45 -7.53
C ALA A 500 -4.67 -19.12 -7.45
N LYS A 501 -4.62 -20.42 -7.70
CA LYS A 501 -3.42 -21.24 -7.63
C LYS A 501 -2.59 -21.13 -8.93
N TYR A 502 -1.97 -19.97 -9.13
CA TYR A 502 -1.03 -19.68 -10.22
C TYR A 502 -0.05 -18.58 -9.78
N ILE A 503 1.15 -18.58 -10.36
CA ILE A 503 2.18 -17.56 -10.12
C ILE A 503 1.95 -16.38 -11.05
N GLY A 504 2.02 -15.15 -10.51
CA GLY A 504 1.72 -13.92 -11.20
C GLY A 504 0.29 -13.43 -10.98
N ALA A 505 -0.02 -12.24 -11.48
CA ALA A 505 -1.31 -11.57 -11.30
C ALA A 505 -2.42 -12.10 -12.23
N PHE A 506 -2.08 -12.94 -13.22
CA PHE A 506 -3.00 -13.37 -14.27
C PHE A 506 -3.16 -14.89 -14.27
N ARG A 507 -4.41 -15.34 -14.36
CA ARG A 507 -4.76 -16.76 -14.30
C ARG A 507 -4.29 -17.56 -15.51
N ASP A 508 -4.31 -16.95 -16.67
CA ASP A 508 -3.94 -17.59 -17.95
C ASP A 508 -3.58 -16.52 -19.01
N ALA A 509 -3.15 -16.98 -20.20
CA ALA A 509 -2.74 -16.09 -21.28
C ALA A 509 -3.87 -15.22 -21.88
N SER A 510 -5.12 -15.49 -21.56
CA SER A 510 -6.29 -14.74 -22.01
C SER A 510 -6.87 -13.82 -20.93
N ASP A 511 -6.37 -13.92 -19.71
CA ASP A 511 -6.81 -13.06 -18.60
C ASP A 511 -6.36 -11.61 -18.83
N LYS A 512 -7.30 -10.68 -18.80
CA LYS A 512 -7.07 -9.27 -19.19
C LYS A 512 -7.60 -8.27 -18.17
N TRP A 513 -7.82 -8.69 -16.94
CA TRP A 513 -8.41 -7.81 -15.93
C TRP A 513 -7.71 -6.45 -15.78
N ALA A 514 -6.37 -6.41 -15.94
CA ALA A 514 -5.59 -5.17 -15.83
C ALA A 514 -5.39 -4.44 -17.16
N THR A 515 -5.90 -4.95 -18.28
CA THR A 515 -5.66 -4.36 -19.62
C THR A 515 -6.93 -4.08 -20.40
N THR A 516 -8.10 -4.41 -19.85
CA THR A 516 -9.42 -4.16 -20.46
C THR A 516 -10.31 -3.37 -19.52
N GLY A 517 -11.36 -2.76 -20.08
CA GLY A 517 -12.24 -1.85 -19.37
C GLY A 517 -11.74 -0.40 -19.38
N ALA A 518 -12.65 0.53 -19.18
CA ALA A 518 -12.33 1.96 -19.15
C ALA A 518 -11.63 2.40 -17.85
N TRP A 519 -11.63 1.54 -16.82
CA TRP A 519 -11.05 1.86 -15.52
C TRP A 519 -9.52 1.88 -15.52
N VAL A 520 -8.85 1.13 -16.39
CA VAL A 520 -7.40 1.18 -16.58
C VAL A 520 -7.03 2.04 -17.78
N LYS A 521 -5.90 2.74 -17.69
CA LYS A 521 -5.38 3.57 -18.77
C LYS A 521 -3.88 3.36 -18.90
N TRP A 522 -3.45 2.99 -20.09
CA TRP A 522 -2.06 2.68 -20.41
C TRP A 522 -1.41 3.70 -21.36
N THR A 523 -2.20 4.52 -22.01
CA THR A 523 -1.66 5.55 -22.94
C THR A 523 -0.90 6.61 -22.16
N PRO A 524 0.38 6.88 -22.47
CA PRO A 524 1.08 8.06 -21.96
C PRO A 524 0.31 9.30 -22.42
N GLU A 525 -0.06 10.19 -21.52
CA GLU A 525 -0.55 11.52 -21.89
C GLU A 525 0.64 12.48 -21.89
N GLY A 526 0.93 13.07 -23.05
CA GLY A 526 1.76 14.24 -23.20
C GLY A 526 3.13 14.18 -22.51
N GLN A 527 4.04 13.30 -22.97
CA GLN A 527 5.47 13.45 -22.71
C GLN A 527 6.05 14.55 -23.58
#